data_c52612cb3600d1afc5d7677821329fc3
#
_entry.id   c52612cb3600d1afc5d7677821329fc3
#
_cell.length_a   1.000
_cell.length_b   1.000
_cell.length_c   1.000
_cell.angle_alpha   90.00
_cell.angle_beta   90.00
_cell.angle_gamma   90.00
#
_symmetry.space_group_name_H-M   'P 1'
#
loop_
_entity.id
_entity.type
_entity.pdbx_description
1 polymer ?
#
loop_
_entity_poly.entity_id
_entity_poly.type
_entity_poly.pdbx_seq_one_letter_code
_entity_poly.pdbx_strand_id
1 'polypeptide(L)'
;MGRHVANGHRATWTSTKEVRQASKQHSANWARHRGNPGVAGLSARLRARAFRCLSGSARLLAMTTVRTRIAPSPTGMLHLGTARTALFSWAFARHHGGQFILRIEDTDLERSTEEAVQVILDSMKWLDLGYDEGPFRQTARLERYRAALDRLLAEGRAYHCYASKEELDALREAQSARGEKPRYDGRWRPENARAKTPPAGVKPVIRFRNPDDGEVGWNDLVKGPISIANSELDDLVLARGDGVPTYNFAVVVDDIDMAITHVLRGDDHVNNTPRQINIYRALGATLPQFGHLPMILGPDGQKLSKRHGAVSVLQYDADGFLPEALFNYLARLGWSHGDAERFSRAELVEWFDLEHVNRAPAQYNLDKLLWLNGEYMKAADDARLARLAAPRIEARGGTLVDGPSLERVVALLKDRSRTLNELADGALLFYRAPQIDPALLAQHLQGASRDAVRTFGERAAAVAWDRASLGALIKQVVGESKLKMPQVAVPLRVAVTGQTQTPSIDAVLELVGRETALTRIAAALDSA
;
A
#
# COMPACT_ATOMS: atom_id res chain seq x y z
N MET A 1 37.62 -29.83 28.92
CA MET A 1 37.74 -29.32 30.30
C MET A 1 37.14 -27.90 30.37
N GLY A 2 36.22 -27.64 31.30
CA GLY A 2 35.75 -26.30 31.63
C GLY A 2 34.27 -26.05 31.33
N ARG A 3 33.35 -26.56 32.17
CA ARG A 3 31.94 -26.16 32.24
C ARG A 3 31.83 -24.81 32.94
N HIS A 4 30.98 -23.88 32.45
CA HIS A 4 30.37 -22.88 33.32
C HIS A 4 28.89 -22.73 33.00
N VAL A 5 28.10 -22.80 34.07
CA VAL A 5 26.64 -22.84 34.17
C VAL A 5 26.11 -21.41 34.14
N ALA A 6 25.11 -21.15 33.34
CA ALA A 6 24.33 -19.89 33.35
C ALA A 6 23.02 -20.09 34.10
N ASN A 7 22.84 -19.30 35.17
CA ASN A 7 21.60 -19.19 35.93
C ASN A 7 20.58 -18.32 35.21
N GLY A 8 19.42 -18.92 34.87
CA GLY A 8 18.27 -18.20 34.37
C GLY A 8 17.33 -17.75 35.50
N HIS A 9 17.02 -16.47 35.55
CA HIS A 9 15.89 -15.95 36.34
C HIS A 9 14.61 -16.00 35.52
N ARG A 10 13.70 -16.88 35.90
CA ARG A 10 12.30 -16.88 35.43
C ARG A 10 11.50 -15.86 36.26
N ALA A 11 10.94 -14.84 35.61
CA ALA A 11 9.89 -14.01 36.19
C ALA A 11 8.54 -14.76 36.07
N THR A 12 7.93 -15.03 37.22
CA THR A 12 6.63 -15.66 37.34
C THR A 12 5.50 -14.64 37.24
N TRP A 13 4.58 -14.84 36.32
CA TRP A 13 3.33 -14.08 36.20
C TRP A 13 2.39 -14.44 37.35
N THR A 14 2.02 -13.49 38.18
CA THR A 14 0.97 -13.62 39.18
C THR A 14 -0.41 -13.48 38.51
N SER A 15 -1.29 -14.43 38.82
CA SER A 15 -2.58 -14.58 38.16
C SER A 15 -3.59 -13.51 38.60
N THR A 16 -4.45 -13.11 37.67
CA THR A 16 -5.55 -12.16 37.81
C THR A 16 -6.55 -12.48 38.93
N LYS A 17 -6.46 -13.66 39.59
CA LYS A 17 -7.32 -14.05 40.72
C LYS A 17 -6.89 -13.40 42.04
N GLU A 18 -5.59 -13.17 42.26
CA GLU A 18 -5.08 -12.59 43.51
C GLU A 18 -5.42 -11.10 43.65
N VAL A 19 -5.43 -10.36 42.52
CA VAL A 19 -5.81 -8.94 42.52
C VAL A 19 -7.28 -8.73 42.84
N ARG A 20 -8.18 -9.67 42.50
CA ARG A 20 -9.62 -9.61 42.83
C ARG A 20 -9.92 -9.98 44.29
N GLN A 21 -9.05 -10.74 44.92
CA GLN A 21 -9.23 -11.14 46.33
C GLN A 21 -8.78 -10.05 47.30
N ALA A 22 -7.70 -9.32 46.95
CA ALA A 22 -7.23 -8.16 47.72
C ALA A 22 -8.24 -6.99 47.71
N SER A 23 -8.93 -6.77 46.57
CA SER A 23 -9.98 -5.74 46.45
C SER A 23 -11.22 -6.02 47.30
N LYS A 24 -11.60 -7.29 47.50
CA LYS A 24 -12.76 -7.67 48.35
C LYS A 24 -12.48 -7.62 49.86
N GLN A 25 -11.25 -7.83 50.29
CA GLN A 25 -10.84 -7.69 51.68
C GLN A 25 -10.73 -6.23 52.14
N HIS A 26 -10.40 -5.30 51.23
CA HIS A 26 -10.36 -3.88 51.57
C HIS A 26 -11.75 -3.25 51.76
N SER A 27 -12.76 -3.75 51.05
CA SER A 27 -14.16 -3.26 51.18
C SER A 27 -14.85 -3.72 52.49
N ALA A 28 -14.44 -4.84 53.07
CA ALA A 28 -15.04 -5.38 54.30
C ALA A 28 -14.52 -4.70 55.59
N ASN A 29 -13.33 -4.12 55.59
CA ASN A 29 -12.78 -3.43 56.76
C ASN A 29 -13.22 -1.96 56.89
N TRP A 30 -13.87 -1.38 55.88
CA TRP A 30 -14.33 0.02 55.90
C TRP A 30 -15.69 0.24 56.58
N ALA A 31 -16.43 -0.81 56.79
CA ALA A 31 -17.78 -0.74 57.39
C ALA A 31 -17.79 -0.72 58.93
N ARG A 32 -16.67 -0.87 59.62
CA ARG A 32 -16.62 -1.02 61.11
C ARG A 32 -16.17 0.18 61.92
N HIS A 33 -15.84 1.32 61.31
CA HIS A 33 -15.42 2.53 62.01
C HIS A 33 -16.26 3.77 61.68
N ARG A 34 -17.57 3.71 61.99
CA ARG A 34 -18.40 4.91 62.11
C ARG A 34 -18.67 5.18 63.59
N GLY A 35 -17.96 6.14 64.15
CA GLY A 35 -18.22 6.62 65.50
C GLY A 35 -17.05 7.37 66.16
N ASN A 36 -16.62 8.51 65.60
CA ASN A 36 -15.90 9.52 66.37
C ASN A 36 -15.89 10.89 65.66
N PRO A 37 -16.44 11.96 66.26
CA PRO A 37 -16.62 13.27 65.58
C PRO A 37 -15.34 14.14 65.50
N GLY A 38 -14.19 13.67 65.98
CA GLY A 38 -12.94 14.48 66.05
C GLY A 38 -12.02 14.46 64.81
N VAL A 39 -12.31 13.70 63.76
CA VAL A 39 -11.40 13.47 62.61
C VAL A 39 -11.87 14.10 61.32
N ALA A 40 -12.92 14.91 61.33
CA ALA A 40 -13.53 15.47 60.12
C ALA A 40 -12.60 16.51 59.38
N GLY A 41 -11.70 17.17 60.08
CA GLY A 41 -10.81 18.21 59.48
C GLY A 41 -9.55 17.71 58.76
N LEU A 42 -9.05 16.52 59.17
CA LEU A 42 -7.82 15.96 58.52
C LEU A 42 -8.13 15.17 57.24
N SER A 43 -9.34 14.63 57.12
CA SER A 43 -9.73 13.81 55.95
C SER A 43 -9.97 14.65 54.68
N ALA A 44 -10.40 15.92 54.80
CA ALA A 44 -10.65 16.78 53.66
C ALA A 44 -9.33 17.24 52.96
N ARG A 45 -8.28 17.51 53.76
CA ARG A 45 -6.97 17.92 53.20
C ARG A 45 -6.20 16.73 52.59
N LEU A 46 -6.35 15.54 53.15
CA LEU A 46 -5.77 14.32 52.56
C LEU A 46 -6.51 13.87 51.31
N ARG A 47 -7.84 14.02 51.26
CA ARG A 47 -8.62 13.76 50.04
C ARG A 47 -8.32 14.73 48.92
N ALA A 48 -8.14 16.03 49.21
CA ALA A 48 -7.75 17.04 48.22
C ALA A 48 -6.31 16.83 47.68
N ARG A 49 -5.40 16.28 48.52
CA ARG A 49 -4.05 15.93 48.07
C ARG A 49 -4.00 14.62 47.27
N ALA A 50 -4.76 13.60 47.68
CA ALA A 50 -4.92 12.34 46.95
C ALA A 50 -5.63 12.55 45.60
N PHE A 51 -6.64 13.41 45.53
CA PHE A 51 -7.33 13.76 44.30
C PHE A 51 -6.44 14.59 43.34
N ARG A 52 -5.58 15.46 43.86
CA ARG A 52 -4.56 16.15 43.04
C ARG A 52 -3.41 15.26 42.58
N CYS A 53 -3.01 14.27 43.35
CA CYS A 53 -2.04 13.26 42.90
C CYS A 53 -2.64 12.30 41.85
N LEU A 54 -3.91 11.88 42.02
CA LEU A 54 -4.60 11.03 41.06
C LEU A 54 -4.97 11.78 39.77
N SER A 55 -5.31 13.09 39.84
CA SER A 55 -5.55 13.91 38.66
C SER A 55 -4.23 14.29 37.94
N GLY A 56 -3.11 14.37 38.64
CA GLY A 56 -1.78 14.56 38.06
C GLY A 56 -1.28 13.27 37.36
N SER A 57 -1.48 12.11 37.98
CA SER A 57 -1.10 10.81 37.40
C SER A 57 -2.05 10.36 36.28
N ALA A 58 -3.34 10.72 36.34
CA ALA A 58 -4.29 10.46 35.25
C ALA A 58 -4.04 11.38 34.02
N ARG A 59 -3.40 12.54 34.20
CA ARG A 59 -2.91 13.34 33.07
C ARG A 59 -1.61 12.81 32.44
N LEU A 60 -0.86 11.94 33.10
CA LEU A 60 0.36 11.33 32.56
C LEU A 60 0.11 10.00 31.80
N LEU A 61 -1.13 9.51 31.74
CA LEU A 61 -1.50 8.28 31.03
C LEU A 61 -2.69 8.49 30.06
N ALA A 62 -2.92 9.69 29.60
CA ALA A 62 -3.59 9.84 28.32
C ALA A 62 -2.57 9.39 27.26
N MET A 63 -2.51 8.08 26.98
CA MET A 63 -1.84 7.57 25.78
C MET A 63 -2.47 8.33 24.61
N THR A 64 -1.70 9.25 24.01
CA THR A 64 -2.19 9.95 22.83
C THR A 64 -2.45 8.90 21.78
N THR A 65 -3.72 8.78 21.35
CA THR A 65 -4.10 7.87 20.28
C THR A 65 -3.16 8.05 19.10
N VAL A 66 -2.56 6.98 18.60
CA VAL A 66 -1.70 7.04 17.41
C VAL A 66 -2.51 7.58 16.25
N ARG A 67 -2.02 8.65 15.62
CA ARG A 67 -2.63 9.26 14.44
C ARG A 67 -1.59 9.35 13.34
N THR A 68 -1.80 8.60 12.27
CA THR A 68 -0.98 8.62 11.07
C THR A 68 -1.76 9.22 9.91
N ARG A 69 -1.09 9.54 8.81
CA ARG A 69 -1.75 10.02 7.60
C ARG A 69 -1.03 9.56 6.34
N ILE A 70 -1.80 9.51 5.26
CA ILE A 70 -1.28 9.57 3.90
C ILE A 70 -1.72 10.88 3.25
N ALA A 71 -0.81 11.53 2.52
CA ALA A 71 -1.03 12.86 1.99
C ALA A 71 -0.57 12.92 0.52
N PRO A 72 -1.26 12.23 -0.42
CA PRO A 72 -0.90 12.24 -1.82
C PRO A 72 -1.25 13.57 -2.49
N SER A 73 -0.35 14.03 -3.39
CA SER A 73 -0.65 15.13 -4.31
C SER A 73 -1.34 14.57 -5.56
N PRO A 74 -2.51 15.11 -5.98
CA PRO A 74 -3.27 14.64 -7.13
C PRO A 74 -2.69 15.20 -8.45
N THR A 75 -1.38 15.11 -8.60
CA THR A 75 -0.63 15.53 -9.80
C THR A 75 -0.30 14.35 -10.71
N GLY A 76 -0.87 13.19 -10.43
CA GLY A 76 -0.67 11.94 -11.14
C GLY A 76 -1.34 10.77 -10.46
N MET A 77 -1.00 9.57 -10.90
CA MET A 77 -1.57 8.33 -10.38
C MET A 77 -0.94 7.93 -9.04
N LEU A 78 -1.68 7.22 -8.19
CA LEU A 78 -1.12 6.60 -6.98
C LEU A 78 -0.15 5.49 -7.38
N HIS A 79 1.16 5.75 -7.25
CA HIS A 79 2.20 4.78 -7.59
C HIS A 79 2.57 3.90 -6.38
N LEU A 80 3.29 2.79 -6.63
CA LEU A 80 3.64 1.79 -5.60
C LEU A 80 4.32 2.37 -4.36
N GLY A 81 5.18 3.39 -4.52
CA GLY A 81 5.87 4.02 -3.38
C GLY A 81 4.90 4.72 -2.43
N THR A 82 3.92 5.46 -2.98
CA THR A 82 2.87 6.12 -2.19
C THR A 82 1.90 5.08 -1.60
N ALA A 83 1.54 4.04 -2.36
CA ALA A 83 0.69 2.96 -1.87
C ALA A 83 1.35 2.19 -0.71
N ARG A 84 2.66 1.90 -0.78
CA ARG A 84 3.40 1.29 0.34
C ARG A 84 3.43 2.21 1.57
N THR A 85 3.64 3.50 1.35
CA THR A 85 3.61 4.48 2.45
C THR A 85 2.23 4.55 3.11
N ALA A 86 1.16 4.51 2.31
CA ALA A 86 -0.21 4.43 2.80
C ALA A 86 -0.43 3.15 3.61
N LEU A 87 0.00 2.01 3.08
CA LEU A 87 -0.09 0.72 3.75
C LEU A 87 0.62 0.71 5.11
N PHE A 88 1.86 1.20 5.19
CA PHE A 88 2.64 1.22 6.43
C PHE A 88 2.03 2.18 7.45
N SER A 89 1.56 3.36 7.00
CA SER A 89 0.85 4.30 7.87
C SER A 89 -0.46 3.71 8.40
N TRP A 90 -1.21 3.03 7.54
CA TRP A 90 -2.44 2.32 7.89
C TRP A 90 -2.17 1.17 8.87
N ALA A 91 -1.21 0.30 8.56
CA ALA A 91 -0.86 -0.85 9.40
C ALA A 91 -0.39 -0.42 10.79
N PHE A 92 0.45 0.61 10.86
CA PHE A 92 0.92 1.17 12.14
C PHE A 92 -0.22 1.75 12.97
N ALA A 93 -1.14 2.50 12.35
CA ALA A 93 -2.33 3.01 13.05
C ALA A 93 -3.20 1.85 13.57
N ARG A 94 -3.49 0.85 12.72
CA ARG A 94 -4.33 -0.30 13.11
C ARG A 94 -3.69 -1.15 14.21
N HIS A 95 -2.38 -1.40 14.14
CA HIS A 95 -1.63 -2.12 15.17
C HIS A 95 -1.79 -1.49 16.56
N HIS A 96 -1.74 -0.16 16.61
CA HIS A 96 -1.87 0.60 17.86
C HIS A 96 -3.31 0.99 18.23
N GLY A 97 -4.33 0.49 17.52
CA GLY A 97 -5.73 0.90 17.74
C GLY A 97 -5.96 2.40 17.51
N GLY A 98 -5.15 3.01 16.65
CA GLY A 98 -5.15 4.43 16.32
C GLY A 98 -5.98 4.78 15.09
N GLN A 99 -5.75 5.96 14.54
CA GLN A 99 -6.49 6.53 13.41
C GLN A 99 -5.56 6.78 12.21
N PHE A 100 -6.07 6.48 11.02
CA PHE A 100 -5.42 6.73 9.74
C PHE A 100 -6.19 7.78 8.95
N ILE A 101 -5.53 8.88 8.58
CA ILE A 101 -6.13 10.08 7.97
C ILE A 101 -5.72 10.17 6.50
N LEU A 102 -6.68 10.52 5.63
CA LEU A 102 -6.42 10.84 4.23
C LEU A 102 -6.47 12.35 4.02
N ARG A 103 -5.39 12.93 3.50
CA ARG A 103 -5.29 14.32 3.07
C ARG A 103 -4.88 14.39 1.60
N ILE A 104 -5.52 15.23 0.83
CA ILE A 104 -5.19 15.52 -0.58
C ILE A 104 -4.42 16.82 -0.64
N GLU A 105 -3.18 16.78 -1.12
CA GLU A 105 -2.30 17.96 -1.25
C GLU A 105 -2.47 18.58 -2.64
N ASP A 106 -3.57 19.32 -2.83
CA ASP A 106 -4.05 19.90 -4.09
C ASP A 106 -3.75 21.40 -4.24
N THR A 107 -2.73 21.92 -3.56
CA THR A 107 -2.34 23.34 -3.64
C THR A 107 -1.74 23.76 -4.98
N ASP A 108 -1.29 22.83 -5.79
CA ASP A 108 -0.86 23.04 -7.18
C ASP A 108 -2.07 22.88 -8.12
N LEU A 109 -2.83 23.97 -8.28
CA LEU A 109 -4.08 23.97 -9.05
C LEU A 109 -3.89 23.66 -10.54
N GLU A 110 -2.70 23.91 -11.11
CA GLU A 110 -2.44 23.64 -12.53
C GLU A 110 -2.30 22.15 -12.81
N ARG A 111 -1.77 21.37 -11.85
CA ARG A 111 -1.51 19.94 -11.99
C ARG A 111 -2.48 19.05 -11.21
N SER A 112 -3.30 19.61 -10.34
CA SER A 112 -4.27 18.87 -9.55
C SER A 112 -5.61 18.78 -10.28
N THR A 113 -6.09 17.55 -10.55
CA THR A 113 -7.37 17.33 -11.22
C THR A 113 -8.29 16.44 -10.38
N GLU A 114 -9.61 16.57 -10.57
CA GLU A 114 -10.59 15.72 -9.88
C GLU A 114 -10.43 14.24 -10.28
N GLU A 115 -10.07 13.98 -11.53
CA GLU A 115 -9.81 12.63 -12.01
C GLU A 115 -8.64 11.99 -11.26
N ALA A 116 -7.57 12.76 -11.01
CA ALA A 116 -6.43 12.27 -10.23
C ALA A 116 -6.80 12.01 -8.76
N VAL A 117 -7.67 12.85 -8.17
CA VAL A 117 -8.23 12.60 -6.83
C VAL A 117 -9.05 11.30 -6.82
N GLN A 118 -9.93 11.10 -7.82
CA GLN A 118 -10.73 9.89 -7.90
C GLN A 118 -9.87 8.64 -8.06
N VAL A 119 -8.82 8.68 -8.88
CA VAL A 119 -7.84 7.57 -9.01
C VAL A 119 -7.17 7.24 -7.68
N ILE A 120 -6.85 8.24 -6.84
CA ILE A 120 -6.32 8.00 -5.50
C ILE A 120 -7.35 7.26 -4.64
N LEU A 121 -8.60 7.73 -4.62
CA LEU A 121 -9.67 7.13 -3.82
C LEU A 121 -9.98 5.70 -4.26
N ASP A 122 -10.07 5.45 -5.57
CA ASP A 122 -10.32 4.13 -6.13
C ASP A 122 -9.15 3.17 -5.84
N SER A 123 -7.90 3.65 -5.90
CA SER A 123 -6.72 2.87 -5.54
C SER A 123 -6.72 2.47 -4.06
N MET A 124 -7.06 3.41 -3.17
CA MET A 124 -7.20 3.14 -1.74
C MET A 124 -8.32 2.13 -1.45
N LYS A 125 -9.46 2.29 -2.13
CA LYS A 125 -10.59 1.37 -2.05
C LYS A 125 -10.24 -0.02 -2.56
N TRP A 126 -9.56 -0.12 -3.70
CA TRP A 126 -9.17 -1.40 -4.29
C TRP A 126 -8.17 -2.15 -3.39
N LEU A 127 -7.20 -1.44 -2.79
CA LEU A 127 -6.29 -2.01 -1.78
C LEU A 127 -6.95 -2.24 -0.41
N ASP A 128 -8.20 -1.82 -0.24
CA ASP A 128 -8.93 -1.85 1.04
C ASP A 128 -8.16 -1.15 2.17
N LEU A 129 -7.59 0.00 1.88
CA LEU A 129 -6.92 0.88 2.84
C LEU A 129 -7.90 1.96 3.33
N GLY A 130 -8.89 1.53 4.12
CA GLY A 130 -9.89 2.45 4.69
C GLY A 130 -9.26 3.46 5.65
N TYR A 131 -9.61 4.74 5.47
CA TYR A 131 -9.23 5.84 6.37
C TYR A 131 -10.37 6.19 7.33
N ASP A 132 -10.03 6.74 8.49
CA ASP A 132 -11.00 7.08 9.55
C ASP A 132 -11.51 8.52 9.40
N GLU A 133 -10.66 9.44 8.89
CA GLU A 133 -10.98 10.84 8.67
C GLU A 133 -10.48 11.31 7.30
N GLY A 134 -11.24 12.20 6.67
CA GLY A 134 -10.92 12.76 5.35
C GLY A 134 -11.88 12.26 4.25
N PRO A 135 -11.57 12.49 2.96
CA PRO A 135 -10.37 13.17 2.49
C PRO A 135 -10.41 14.68 2.80
N PHE A 136 -9.38 15.18 3.47
CA PHE A 136 -9.19 16.62 3.65
C PHE A 136 -8.44 17.19 2.46
N ARG A 137 -8.92 18.32 1.90
CA ARG A 137 -8.27 19.03 0.80
C ARG A 137 -7.53 20.27 1.29
N GLN A 138 -6.29 20.45 0.87
CA GLN A 138 -5.51 21.63 1.25
C GLN A 138 -6.09 22.93 0.70
N THR A 139 -6.66 22.91 -0.50
CA THR A 139 -7.34 24.06 -1.09
C THR A 139 -8.51 24.58 -0.24
N ALA A 140 -9.21 23.70 0.47
CA ALA A 140 -10.30 24.07 1.38
C ALA A 140 -9.80 24.66 2.72
N ARG A 141 -8.49 24.72 2.95
CA ARG A 141 -7.87 25.10 4.23
C ARG A 141 -7.03 26.38 4.17
N LEU A 142 -7.11 27.14 3.08
CA LEU A 142 -6.27 28.33 2.83
C LEU A 142 -6.36 29.38 3.97
N GLU A 143 -7.51 29.53 4.60
CA GLU A 143 -7.68 30.45 5.75
C GLU A 143 -6.87 30.01 6.97
N ARG A 144 -6.74 28.69 7.21
CA ARG A 144 -5.92 28.14 8.30
C ARG A 144 -4.44 28.47 8.09
N TYR A 145 -3.96 28.31 6.85
CA TYR A 145 -2.58 28.67 6.50
C TYR A 145 -2.34 30.16 6.65
N ARG A 146 -3.29 31.01 6.21
CA ARG A 146 -3.19 32.45 6.36
C ARG A 146 -3.09 32.85 7.83
N ALA A 147 -3.97 32.35 8.69
CA ALA A 147 -3.94 32.63 10.12
C ALA A 147 -2.60 32.20 10.78
N ALA A 148 -2.04 31.06 10.38
CA ALA A 148 -0.74 30.63 10.88
C ALA A 148 0.41 31.51 10.36
N LEU A 149 0.37 31.98 9.10
CA LEU A 149 1.32 32.95 8.55
C LEU A 149 1.28 34.29 9.27
N ASP A 150 0.07 34.85 9.49
CA ASP A 150 -0.12 36.11 10.18
C ASP A 150 0.44 36.07 11.60
N ARG A 151 0.25 34.94 12.29
CA ARG A 151 0.85 34.68 13.60
C ARG A 151 2.37 34.70 13.55
N LEU A 152 2.99 33.95 12.61
CA LEU A 152 4.45 33.93 12.47
C LEU A 152 5.04 35.28 12.10
N LEU A 153 4.34 36.09 11.29
CA LEU A 153 4.72 37.48 10.96
C LEU A 153 4.65 38.38 12.19
N ALA A 154 3.56 38.31 12.95
CA ALA A 154 3.37 39.13 14.17
C ALA A 154 4.40 38.80 15.25
N GLU A 155 4.81 37.51 15.35
CA GLU A 155 5.85 37.06 16.30
C GLU A 155 7.30 37.26 15.79
N GLY A 156 7.48 37.84 14.58
CA GLY A 156 8.80 38.04 13.97
C GLY A 156 9.51 36.75 13.59
N ARG A 157 8.77 35.65 13.48
CA ARG A 157 9.26 34.32 13.04
C ARG A 157 9.20 34.15 11.53
N ALA A 158 8.53 35.06 10.83
CA ALA A 158 8.48 35.17 9.39
C ALA A 158 8.61 36.62 8.97
N TYR A 159 8.92 36.85 7.70
CA TYR A 159 9.07 38.19 7.15
C TYR A 159 8.76 38.25 5.65
N HIS A 160 8.47 39.45 5.16
CA HIS A 160 8.26 39.71 3.73
C HIS A 160 9.60 39.78 2.99
N CYS A 161 9.73 39.09 1.91
CA CYS A 161 10.93 39.07 1.05
C CYS A 161 10.54 39.50 -0.37
N TYR A 162 11.21 40.54 -0.86
CA TYR A 162 11.00 41.14 -2.20
C TYR A 162 12.12 40.81 -3.17
N ALA A 163 13.00 39.85 -2.83
CA ALA A 163 14.06 39.43 -3.75
C ALA A 163 13.46 38.86 -5.03
N SER A 164 13.90 39.35 -6.19
CA SER A 164 13.46 38.86 -7.48
C SER A 164 14.09 37.51 -7.79
N LYS A 165 13.57 36.82 -8.80
CA LYS A 165 14.13 35.55 -9.28
C LYS A 165 15.55 35.76 -9.80
N GLU A 166 15.78 36.85 -10.55
CA GLU A 166 17.06 37.19 -11.15
C GLU A 166 18.11 37.46 -10.06
N GLU A 167 17.75 38.20 -9.00
CA GLU A 167 18.63 38.43 -7.85
C GLU A 167 19.00 37.12 -7.13
N LEU A 168 18.05 36.21 -6.99
CA LEU A 168 18.29 34.91 -6.34
C LEU A 168 19.13 33.97 -7.22
N ASP A 169 18.95 34.00 -8.53
CA ASP A 169 19.74 33.21 -9.48
C ASP A 169 21.19 33.73 -9.53
N ALA A 170 21.39 35.05 -9.61
CA ALA A 170 22.72 35.66 -9.53
C ALA A 170 23.43 35.34 -8.20
N LEU A 171 22.70 35.34 -7.07
CA LEU A 171 23.23 34.94 -5.78
C LEU A 171 23.72 33.48 -5.78
N ARG A 172 22.91 32.57 -6.32
CA ARG A 172 23.25 31.14 -6.41
C ARG A 172 24.48 30.91 -7.28
N GLU A 173 24.55 31.59 -8.43
CA GLU A 173 25.71 31.50 -9.32
C GLU A 173 26.98 31.99 -8.65
N ALA A 174 26.91 33.15 -7.96
CA ALA A 174 28.04 33.70 -7.24
C ALA A 174 28.52 32.78 -6.10
N GLN A 175 27.60 32.17 -5.36
CA GLN A 175 27.92 31.21 -4.29
C GLN A 175 28.56 29.94 -4.87
N SER A 176 27.97 29.39 -5.96
CA SER A 176 28.51 28.21 -6.64
C SER A 176 29.91 28.46 -7.20
N ALA A 177 30.17 29.64 -7.77
CA ALA A 177 31.49 30.03 -8.27
C ALA A 177 32.55 30.11 -7.17
N ARG A 178 32.14 30.35 -5.90
CA ARG A 178 33.03 30.32 -4.73
C ARG A 178 33.13 28.93 -4.06
N GLY A 179 32.45 27.90 -4.63
CA GLY A 179 32.38 26.56 -4.04
C GLY A 179 31.50 26.48 -2.77
N GLU A 180 30.66 27.50 -2.55
CA GLU A 180 29.71 27.54 -1.43
C GLU A 180 28.41 26.81 -1.82
N LYS A 181 27.75 26.21 -0.82
CA LYS A 181 26.39 25.65 -1.01
C LYS A 181 25.40 26.79 -1.26
N PRO A 182 24.72 26.83 -2.41
CA PRO A 182 23.75 27.89 -2.70
C PRO A 182 22.63 27.96 -1.66
N ARG A 183 22.41 29.13 -1.08
CA ARG A 183 21.33 29.41 -0.14
C ARG A 183 20.92 30.87 -0.18
N TYR A 184 19.71 31.15 0.31
CA TYR A 184 19.26 32.54 0.49
C TYR A 184 20.07 33.24 1.57
N ASP A 185 20.49 34.48 1.33
CA ASP A 185 21.42 35.24 2.16
C ASP A 185 20.78 36.08 3.26
N GLY A 186 19.47 35.99 3.43
CA GLY A 186 18.76 36.76 4.45
C GLY A 186 18.65 38.26 4.17
N ARG A 187 18.92 38.71 2.92
CA ARG A 187 18.97 40.16 2.56
C ARG A 187 17.69 40.96 2.86
N TRP A 188 16.53 40.27 2.99
CA TRP A 188 15.25 40.89 3.37
C TRP A 188 14.84 40.58 4.81
N ARG A 189 15.70 39.99 5.63
CA ARG A 189 15.46 39.92 7.07
C ARG A 189 15.32 41.35 7.61
N PRO A 190 14.45 41.61 8.60
CA PRO A 190 14.18 42.97 9.10
C PRO A 190 15.45 43.75 9.48
N GLU A 191 16.43 43.10 10.08
CA GLU A 191 17.72 43.70 10.43
C GLU A 191 18.55 44.12 9.23
N ASN A 192 18.50 43.37 8.12
CA ASN A 192 19.27 43.58 6.89
C ASN A 192 18.53 44.48 5.88
N ALA A 193 17.23 44.69 6.08
CA ALA A 193 16.38 45.45 5.17
C ALA A 193 16.02 46.84 5.66
N ARG A 194 16.57 47.32 6.79
CA ARG A 194 16.22 48.60 7.41
C ARG A 194 16.33 49.83 6.47
N ALA A 195 17.30 49.78 5.56
CA ALA A 195 17.54 50.86 4.59
C ALA A 195 16.94 50.55 3.19
N LYS A 196 16.20 49.44 3.03
CA LYS A 196 15.62 49.04 1.75
C LYS A 196 14.17 49.45 1.64
N THR A 197 13.82 50.07 0.51
CA THR A 197 12.44 50.35 0.15
C THR A 197 11.88 49.16 -0.64
N PRO A 198 10.73 48.57 -0.26
CA PRO A 198 10.06 47.58 -1.04
C PRO A 198 9.79 48.07 -2.47
N PRO A 199 10.09 47.30 -3.52
CA PRO A 199 9.82 47.66 -4.90
C PRO A 199 8.32 47.90 -5.12
N ALA A 200 7.98 48.99 -5.81
CA ALA A 200 6.59 49.31 -6.08
C ALA A 200 5.93 48.23 -6.97
N GLY A 201 4.71 47.82 -6.60
CA GLY A 201 3.93 46.85 -7.36
C GLY A 201 4.38 45.37 -7.21
N VAL A 202 5.46 45.08 -6.48
CA VAL A 202 5.95 43.72 -6.26
C VAL A 202 5.25 43.11 -5.04
N LYS A 203 4.55 41.98 -5.23
CA LYS A 203 4.02 41.20 -4.12
C LYS A 203 5.13 40.38 -3.47
N PRO A 204 5.37 40.50 -2.17
CA PRO A 204 6.42 39.75 -1.50
C PRO A 204 6.06 38.25 -1.37
N VAL A 205 7.07 37.42 -1.32
CA VAL A 205 6.93 36.08 -0.72
C VAL A 205 7.10 36.21 0.80
N ILE A 206 6.52 35.30 1.55
CA ILE A 206 6.74 35.22 2.99
C ILE A 206 7.78 34.12 3.25
N ARG A 207 8.87 34.51 3.94
CA ARG A 207 9.92 33.58 4.33
C ARG A 207 9.90 33.30 5.83
N PHE A 208 10.20 32.05 6.16
CA PHE A 208 10.50 31.65 7.53
C PHE A 208 11.84 32.24 7.96
N ARG A 209 11.91 32.82 9.16
CA ARG A 209 13.18 33.21 9.76
C ARG A 209 13.77 32.02 10.46
N ASN A 210 14.62 31.27 9.75
CA ASN A 210 15.30 30.12 10.32
C ASN A 210 16.30 30.58 11.41
N PRO A 211 16.44 29.85 12.53
CA PRO A 211 17.53 30.09 13.47
C PRO A 211 18.90 30.02 12.78
N ASP A 212 19.82 30.90 13.16
CA ASP A 212 21.17 30.92 12.58
C ASP A 212 22.09 29.89 13.23
N ASP A 213 21.91 29.67 14.55
CA ASP A 213 22.76 28.85 15.39
C ASP A 213 22.06 27.58 15.86
N GLY A 214 22.88 26.64 16.39
CA GLY A 214 22.42 25.37 16.92
C GLY A 214 22.08 24.36 15.84
N GLU A 215 21.38 23.29 16.23
CA GLU A 215 21.05 22.17 15.36
C GLU A 215 19.60 21.69 15.52
N VAL A 216 19.12 21.00 14.51
CA VAL A 216 17.84 20.31 14.51
C VAL A 216 18.10 18.82 14.52
N GLY A 217 17.94 18.21 15.71
CA GLY A 217 18.05 16.77 15.89
C GLY A 217 16.68 16.12 16.08
N TRP A 218 16.52 14.90 15.55
CA TRP A 218 15.40 14.02 15.83
C TRP A 218 15.85 12.55 15.78
N ASN A 219 15.10 11.69 16.45
CA ASN A 219 15.29 10.24 16.32
C ASN A 219 14.27 9.72 15.31
N ASP A 220 14.75 9.37 14.11
CA ASP A 220 13.92 8.79 13.07
C ASP A 220 13.61 7.34 13.40
N LEU A 221 12.33 6.97 13.31
CA LEU A 221 11.86 5.62 13.69
C LEU A 221 12.42 4.49 12.82
N VAL A 222 12.92 4.83 11.62
CA VAL A 222 13.51 3.86 10.68
C VAL A 222 15.01 4.09 10.51
N LYS A 223 15.42 5.34 10.28
CA LYS A 223 16.83 5.69 9.98
C LYS A 223 17.70 5.83 11.24
N GLY A 224 17.09 6.05 12.42
CA GLY A 224 17.79 6.33 13.68
C GLY A 224 18.09 7.83 13.88
N PRO A 225 19.04 8.21 14.74
CA PRO A 225 19.29 9.61 15.05
C PRO A 225 19.86 10.38 13.86
N ILE A 226 19.27 11.55 13.57
CA ILE A 226 19.69 12.48 12.52
C ILE A 226 19.79 13.87 13.13
N SER A 227 20.83 14.62 12.81
CA SER A 227 21.00 16.01 13.18
C SER A 227 21.53 16.84 12.02
N ILE A 228 21.02 18.07 11.86
CA ILE A 228 21.42 19.04 10.83
C ILE A 228 21.63 20.39 11.49
N ALA A 229 22.76 21.04 11.22
CA ALA A 229 23.03 22.37 11.73
C ALA A 229 22.05 23.39 11.11
N ASN A 230 21.54 24.33 11.91
CA ASN A 230 20.65 25.39 11.41
C ASN A 230 21.36 26.25 10.35
N SER A 231 22.68 26.43 10.45
CA SER A 231 23.49 27.13 9.46
C SER A 231 23.48 26.49 8.06
N GLU A 232 23.05 25.22 7.92
CA GLU A 232 22.85 24.57 6.63
C GLU A 232 21.45 24.79 6.05
N LEU A 233 20.53 25.30 6.83
CA LEU A 233 19.15 25.57 6.45
C LEU A 233 19.01 27.04 6.06
N ASP A 234 18.35 27.33 4.95
CA ASP A 234 18.03 28.68 4.52
C ASP A 234 16.63 29.11 5.00
N ASP A 235 16.36 30.42 4.89
CA ASP A 235 15.03 30.97 5.17
C ASP A 235 14.04 30.50 4.10
N LEU A 236 13.33 29.42 4.40
CA LEU A 236 12.38 28.78 3.53
C LEU A 236 11.22 29.73 3.15
N VAL A 237 10.79 29.73 1.89
CA VAL A 237 9.53 30.39 1.50
C VAL A 237 8.36 29.60 2.09
N LEU A 238 7.54 30.25 2.90
CA LEU A 238 6.31 29.70 3.49
C LEU A 238 5.09 29.92 2.61
N ALA A 239 5.01 31.09 1.98
CA ALA A 239 3.94 31.41 1.03
C ALA A 239 4.49 32.19 -0.17
N ARG A 240 3.92 31.92 -1.33
CA ARG A 240 4.20 32.63 -2.59
C ARG A 240 3.58 34.02 -2.58
N GLY A 241 3.96 34.89 -3.54
CA GLY A 241 3.41 36.25 -3.67
C GLY A 241 1.91 36.30 -3.99
N ASP A 242 1.30 35.19 -4.43
CA ASP A 242 -0.14 35.02 -4.58
C ASP A 242 -0.86 34.59 -3.28
N GLY A 243 -0.10 34.38 -2.20
CA GLY A 243 -0.61 33.95 -0.89
C GLY A 243 -0.80 32.45 -0.74
N VAL A 244 -0.50 31.66 -1.77
CA VAL A 244 -0.59 30.20 -1.70
C VAL A 244 0.57 29.65 -0.86
N PRO A 245 0.30 28.79 0.16
CA PRO A 245 1.34 28.21 0.99
C PRO A 245 2.22 27.24 0.20
N THR A 246 3.47 27.13 0.60
CA THR A 246 4.37 26.11 0.07
C THR A 246 4.17 24.79 0.82
N TYR A 247 4.61 23.69 0.20
CA TYR A 247 4.50 22.32 0.72
C TYR A 247 4.90 22.19 2.20
N ASN A 248 6.13 22.58 2.55
CA ASN A 248 6.65 22.39 3.90
C ASN A 248 5.84 23.11 4.98
N PHE A 249 5.27 24.24 4.65
CA PHE A 249 4.45 24.99 5.58
C PHE A 249 3.03 24.42 5.71
N ALA A 250 2.38 24.16 4.59
CA ALA A 250 1.01 23.62 4.58
C ALA A 250 0.93 22.30 5.33
N VAL A 251 1.88 21.38 5.06
CA VAL A 251 1.96 20.07 5.73
C VAL A 251 2.07 20.20 7.25
N VAL A 252 2.89 21.14 7.75
CA VAL A 252 3.05 21.33 9.20
C VAL A 252 1.76 21.85 9.83
N VAL A 253 1.11 22.86 9.22
CA VAL A 253 -0.15 23.40 9.74
C VAL A 253 -1.24 22.32 9.78
N ASP A 254 -1.33 21.53 8.72
CA ASP A 254 -2.29 20.43 8.65
C ASP A 254 -2.02 19.34 9.68
N ASP A 255 -0.76 18.90 9.80
CA ASP A 255 -0.39 17.86 10.75
C ASP A 255 -0.64 18.30 12.20
N ILE A 256 -0.46 19.61 12.51
CA ILE A 256 -0.82 20.20 13.81
C ILE A 256 -2.34 20.16 14.03
N ASP A 257 -3.12 20.67 13.08
CA ASP A 257 -4.58 20.76 13.19
C ASP A 257 -5.25 19.36 13.25
N MET A 258 -4.68 18.39 12.54
CA MET A 258 -5.15 16.99 12.52
C MET A 258 -4.56 16.18 13.67
N ALA A 259 -3.78 16.79 14.57
CA ALA A 259 -3.13 16.16 15.71
C ALA A 259 -2.34 14.89 15.32
N ILE A 260 -1.62 14.95 14.20
CA ILE A 260 -0.81 13.83 13.72
C ILE A 260 0.32 13.54 14.70
N THR A 261 0.43 12.29 15.14
CA THR A 261 1.43 11.85 16.10
C THR A 261 2.64 11.19 15.44
N HIS A 262 2.43 10.58 14.26
CA HIS A 262 3.47 9.86 13.52
C HIS A 262 3.41 10.22 12.04
N VAL A 263 4.54 10.66 11.51
CA VAL A 263 4.73 11.04 10.10
C VAL A 263 5.58 9.97 9.42
N LEU A 264 4.91 8.99 8.79
CA LEU A 264 5.58 8.00 7.95
C LEU A 264 5.54 8.45 6.50
N ARG A 265 6.69 8.46 5.81
CA ARG A 265 6.81 8.94 4.42
C ARG A 265 8.08 8.42 3.74
N GLY A 266 8.23 8.65 2.44
CA GLY A 266 9.45 8.30 1.72
C GLY A 266 10.69 9.05 2.21
N ASP A 267 11.86 8.44 2.11
CA ASP A 267 13.13 9.01 2.58
C ASP A 267 13.65 10.16 1.70
N ASP A 268 13.06 10.40 0.54
CA ASP A 268 13.26 11.62 -0.26
C ASP A 268 12.79 12.89 0.48
N HIS A 269 12.00 12.75 1.54
CA HIS A 269 11.58 13.84 2.43
C HIS A 269 12.47 14.07 3.66
N VAL A 270 13.53 13.32 3.88
CA VAL A 270 14.43 13.49 5.04
C VAL A 270 14.93 14.93 5.14
N ASN A 271 15.33 15.54 4.02
CA ASN A 271 15.81 16.93 3.95
C ASN A 271 14.73 17.98 4.25
N ASN A 272 13.44 17.63 4.21
CA ASN A 272 12.34 18.52 4.59
C ASN A 272 12.12 18.55 6.11
N THR A 273 12.45 17.47 6.80
CA THR A 273 12.17 17.25 8.22
C THR A 273 12.77 18.35 9.13
N PRO A 274 14.05 18.74 9.03
CA PRO A 274 14.58 19.78 9.90
C PRO A 274 13.91 21.14 9.68
N ARG A 275 13.53 21.47 8.44
CA ARG A 275 12.78 22.69 8.12
C ARG A 275 11.39 22.67 8.75
N GLN A 276 10.71 21.54 8.65
CA GLN A 276 9.38 21.36 9.26
C GLN A 276 9.45 21.41 10.79
N ILE A 277 10.45 20.76 11.41
CA ILE A 277 10.66 20.82 12.87
C ILE A 277 10.82 22.26 13.34
N ASN A 278 11.58 23.09 12.63
CA ASN A 278 11.73 24.51 12.99
C ASN A 278 10.41 25.27 12.85
N ILE A 279 9.56 24.96 11.87
CA ILE A 279 8.22 25.56 11.74
C ILE A 279 7.31 25.09 12.90
N TYR A 280 7.30 23.80 13.26
CA TYR A 280 6.57 23.30 14.44
C TYR A 280 6.97 24.03 15.71
N ARG A 281 8.27 24.19 15.94
CA ARG A 281 8.82 24.92 17.10
C ARG A 281 8.38 26.38 17.10
N ALA A 282 8.42 27.05 15.94
CA ALA A 282 7.99 28.43 15.80
C ALA A 282 6.49 28.60 16.07
N LEU A 283 5.66 27.64 15.69
CA LEU A 283 4.23 27.59 16.00
C LEU A 283 3.93 27.11 17.42
N GLY A 284 4.95 26.76 18.24
CA GLY A 284 4.77 26.28 19.60
C GLY A 284 4.02 24.94 19.70
N ALA A 285 4.06 24.14 18.65
CA ALA A 285 3.33 22.89 18.55
C ALA A 285 4.19 21.69 18.99
N THR A 286 3.52 20.63 19.43
CA THR A 286 4.15 19.34 19.73
C THR A 286 4.66 18.68 18.45
N LEU A 287 5.90 18.19 18.47
CA LEU A 287 6.48 17.49 17.34
C LEU A 287 5.88 16.07 17.21
N PRO A 288 5.50 15.64 16.01
CA PRO A 288 5.23 14.24 15.73
C PRO A 288 6.54 13.44 15.72
N GLN A 289 6.44 12.13 15.83
CA GLN A 289 7.54 11.23 15.53
C GLN A 289 7.65 11.04 14.01
N PHE A 290 8.88 11.01 13.48
CA PHE A 290 9.13 10.87 12.05
C PHE A 290 9.72 9.49 11.76
N GLY A 291 9.25 8.85 10.67
CA GLY A 291 9.81 7.61 10.14
C GLY A 291 9.94 7.70 8.62
N HIS A 292 11.18 7.61 8.12
CA HIS A 292 11.46 7.74 6.70
C HIS A 292 11.71 6.36 6.07
N LEU A 293 10.77 5.95 5.24
CA LEU A 293 10.77 4.65 4.54
C LEU A 293 11.74 4.72 3.35
N PRO A 294 12.62 3.72 3.17
CA PRO A 294 13.56 3.71 2.07
C PRO A 294 12.85 3.63 0.72
N MET A 295 13.51 4.15 -0.33
CA MET A 295 12.98 4.11 -1.70
C MET A 295 12.76 2.67 -2.17
N ILE A 296 11.88 2.53 -3.16
CA ILE A 296 11.76 1.31 -3.97
C ILE A 296 12.59 1.53 -5.22
N LEU A 297 13.47 0.58 -5.52
CA LEU A 297 14.31 0.56 -6.71
C LEU A 297 13.73 -0.37 -7.78
N GLY A 298 13.97 -0.05 -9.04
CA GLY A 298 13.72 -0.94 -10.16
C GLY A 298 14.75 -2.08 -10.24
N PRO A 299 14.57 -3.01 -11.19
CA PRO A 299 15.51 -4.10 -11.42
C PRO A 299 16.92 -3.63 -11.75
N ASP A 300 17.06 -2.42 -12.29
CA ASP A 300 18.33 -1.76 -12.65
C ASP A 300 19.01 -1.03 -11.46
N GLY A 301 18.44 -1.12 -10.25
CA GLY A 301 18.94 -0.42 -9.07
C GLY A 301 18.67 1.09 -9.04
N GLN A 302 17.97 1.65 -10.03
CA GLN A 302 17.55 3.05 -10.04
C GLN A 302 16.20 3.23 -9.37
N LYS A 303 15.86 4.47 -8.98
CA LYS A 303 14.52 4.77 -8.41
C LYS A 303 13.43 4.21 -9.32
N LEU A 304 12.52 3.45 -8.75
CA LEU A 304 11.39 2.86 -9.47
C LEU A 304 10.62 3.93 -10.26
N SER A 305 10.39 3.71 -11.54
CA SER A 305 9.77 4.65 -12.47
C SER A 305 8.87 3.94 -13.47
N LYS A 306 8.09 4.70 -14.25
CA LYS A 306 7.18 4.16 -15.28
C LYS A 306 7.86 3.18 -16.24
N ARG A 307 9.14 3.39 -16.61
CA ARG A 307 9.91 2.47 -17.48
C ARG A 307 10.14 1.07 -16.88
N HIS A 308 9.98 0.93 -15.57
CA HIS A 308 10.14 -0.33 -14.85
C HIS A 308 8.80 -1.02 -14.58
N GLY A 309 7.70 -0.58 -15.24
CA GLY A 309 6.36 -1.09 -14.97
C GLY A 309 5.74 -0.53 -13.68
N ALA A 310 6.35 0.48 -13.05
CA ALA A 310 5.76 1.18 -11.91
C ALA A 310 4.64 2.11 -12.40
N VAL A 311 3.52 1.51 -12.65
CA VAL A 311 2.29 2.14 -13.09
C VAL A 311 1.40 2.48 -11.89
N SER A 312 0.23 2.99 -12.15
CA SER A 312 -0.83 3.16 -11.15
C SER A 312 -1.15 1.85 -10.43
N VAL A 313 -1.54 1.94 -9.18
CA VAL A 313 -2.10 0.79 -8.45
C VAL A 313 -3.25 0.13 -9.23
N LEU A 314 -4.13 0.92 -9.87
CA LEU A 314 -5.23 0.39 -10.68
C LEU A 314 -4.79 -0.32 -11.97
N GLN A 315 -3.55 -0.11 -12.43
CA GLN A 315 -3.02 -0.89 -13.55
C GLN A 315 -2.81 -2.36 -13.15
N TYR A 316 -2.43 -2.62 -11.89
CA TYR A 316 -2.33 -4.01 -11.39
C TYR A 316 -3.69 -4.71 -11.37
N ASP A 317 -4.79 -3.99 -11.06
CA ASP A 317 -6.14 -4.54 -11.24
C ASP A 317 -6.41 -4.85 -12.72
N ALA A 318 -6.13 -3.91 -13.62
CA ALA A 318 -6.30 -4.12 -15.07
C ALA A 318 -5.45 -5.29 -15.59
N ASP A 319 -4.22 -5.47 -15.04
CA ASP A 319 -3.33 -6.58 -15.35
C ASP A 319 -3.78 -7.91 -14.70
N GLY A 320 -4.80 -7.87 -13.86
CA GLY A 320 -5.45 -9.04 -13.27
C GLY A 320 -4.81 -9.54 -11.97
N PHE A 321 -4.10 -8.68 -11.25
CA PHE A 321 -3.64 -9.00 -9.89
C PHE A 321 -4.78 -8.89 -8.89
N LEU A 322 -4.71 -9.71 -7.84
CA LEU A 322 -5.62 -9.63 -6.70
C LEU A 322 -5.14 -8.54 -5.72
N PRO A 323 -6.03 -7.73 -5.14
CA PRO A 323 -5.65 -6.66 -4.22
C PRO A 323 -4.90 -7.16 -2.99
N GLU A 324 -5.25 -8.32 -2.44
CA GLU A 324 -4.56 -8.94 -1.32
C GLU A 324 -3.13 -9.39 -1.66
N ALA A 325 -2.88 -9.78 -2.90
CA ALA A 325 -1.54 -10.14 -3.34
C ALA A 325 -0.64 -8.90 -3.45
N LEU A 326 -1.15 -7.81 -4.04
CA LEU A 326 -0.41 -6.55 -4.11
C LEU A 326 -0.22 -5.95 -2.71
N PHE A 327 -1.22 -6.01 -1.84
CA PHE A 327 -1.15 -5.59 -0.44
C PHE A 327 0.00 -6.31 0.29
N ASN A 328 0.05 -7.64 0.24
CA ASN A 328 1.09 -8.44 0.86
C ASN A 328 2.47 -8.14 0.25
N TYR A 329 2.54 -8.02 -1.08
CA TYR A 329 3.79 -7.69 -1.77
C TYR A 329 4.34 -6.31 -1.35
N LEU A 330 3.47 -5.29 -1.26
CA LEU A 330 3.85 -3.95 -0.79
C LEU A 330 4.36 -3.97 0.65
N ALA A 331 3.77 -4.77 1.52
CA ALA A 331 4.27 -4.94 2.89
C ALA A 331 5.68 -5.54 2.88
N ARG A 332 5.92 -6.58 2.08
CA ARG A 332 7.24 -7.21 1.92
C ARG A 332 8.29 -6.32 1.26
N LEU A 333 7.90 -5.23 0.60
CA LEU A 333 8.83 -4.24 0.05
C LEU A 333 9.40 -3.34 1.15
N GLY A 334 10.26 -3.91 1.98
CA GLY A 334 11.00 -3.20 3.02
C GLY A 334 10.57 -3.50 4.46
N TRP A 335 9.64 -4.44 4.67
CA TRP A 335 9.28 -4.97 5.99
C TRP A 335 9.21 -6.50 5.93
N SER A 336 9.47 -7.15 7.07
CA SER A 336 9.37 -8.61 7.19
C SER A 336 9.03 -9.03 8.62
N HIS A 337 8.35 -10.16 8.74
CA HIS A 337 8.11 -10.84 10.00
C HIS A 337 8.60 -12.30 9.87
N GLY A 338 9.80 -12.58 10.42
CA GLY A 338 10.46 -13.87 10.23
C GLY A 338 10.51 -14.29 8.75
N ASP A 339 10.16 -15.55 8.48
CA ASP A 339 10.15 -16.15 7.14
C ASP A 339 8.76 -16.06 6.46
N ALA A 340 7.80 -15.36 7.05
CA ALA A 340 6.45 -15.24 6.50
C ALA A 340 6.45 -14.50 5.17
N GLU A 341 6.19 -15.24 4.08
CA GLU A 341 6.05 -14.66 2.73
C GLU A 341 4.61 -14.28 2.42
N ARG A 342 3.65 -15.03 2.93
CA ARG A 342 2.21 -14.79 2.77
C ARG A 342 1.54 -14.66 4.13
N PHE A 343 0.72 -13.63 4.27
CA PHE A 343 -0.02 -13.33 5.49
C PHE A 343 -1.32 -12.60 5.17
N SER A 344 -2.28 -12.77 6.05
CA SER A 344 -3.55 -12.05 6.00
C SER A 344 -3.38 -10.59 6.45
N ARG A 345 -4.37 -9.77 6.17
CA ARG A 345 -4.46 -8.39 6.66
C ARG A 345 -4.46 -8.31 8.20
N ALA A 346 -5.15 -9.25 8.86
CA ALA A 346 -5.20 -9.31 10.33
C ALA A 346 -3.83 -9.64 10.92
N GLU A 347 -3.11 -10.60 10.34
CA GLU A 347 -1.75 -10.94 10.75
C GLU A 347 -0.78 -9.76 10.53
N LEU A 348 -0.90 -9.03 9.39
CA LEU A 348 -0.10 -7.82 9.20
C LEU A 348 -0.37 -6.80 10.31
N VAL A 349 -1.62 -6.53 10.65
CA VAL A 349 -1.98 -5.59 11.71
C VAL A 349 -1.43 -6.05 13.07
N GLU A 350 -1.47 -7.35 13.36
CA GLU A 350 -0.94 -7.91 14.60
C GLU A 350 0.59 -7.80 14.68
N TRP A 351 1.30 -8.01 13.58
CA TRP A 351 2.76 -8.13 13.56
C TRP A 351 3.49 -6.84 13.23
N PHE A 352 2.80 -5.84 12.66
CA PHE A 352 3.45 -4.67 12.08
C PHE A 352 4.09 -3.79 13.14
N ASP A 353 5.39 -3.55 12.99
CA ASP A 353 6.16 -2.55 13.72
C ASP A 353 7.12 -1.81 12.78
N LEU A 354 7.74 -0.74 13.26
CA LEU A 354 8.72 0.02 12.50
C LEU A 354 10.16 -0.45 12.71
N GLU A 355 10.42 -1.30 13.69
CA GLU A 355 11.74 -1.83 14.01
C GLU A 355 12.21 -2.83 12.95
N HIS A 356 11.24 -3.57 12.36
CA HIS A 356 11.48 -4.52 11.27
C HIS A 356 11.39 -3.88 9.87
N VAL A 357 11.23 -2.56 9.78
CA VAL A 357 11.36 -1.84 8.51
C VAL A 357 12.85 -1.70 8.16
N ASN A 358 13.24 -2.24 7.02
CA ASN A 358 14.61 -2.17 6.53
C ASN A 358 15.04 -0.72 6.29
N ARG A 359 16.29 -0.40 6.63
CA ARG A 359 16.89 0.92 6.35
C ARG A 359 17.35 1.08 4.90
N ALA A 360 17.66 -0.04 4.24
CA ALA A 360 18.10 -0.07 2.86
C ALA A 360 16.92 -0.08 1.88
N PRO A 361 17.09 0.45 0.66
CA PRO A 361 16.09 0.39 -0.39
C PRO A 361 15.66 -1.04 -0.70
N ALA A 362 14.38 -1.24 -1.00
CA ALA A 362 13.83 -2.51 -1.46
C ALA A 362 13.80 -2.53 -2.99
N GLN A 363 14.07 -3.68 -3.59
CA GLN A 363 14.05 -3.85 -5.04
C GLN A 363 12.71 -4.45 -5.50
N TYR A 364 12.07 -3.82 -6.49
CA TYR A 364 10.88 -4.34 -7.14
C TYR A 364 11.23 -5.58 -7.99
N ASN A 365 10.43 -6.64 -7.84
CA ASN A 365 10.56 -7.89 -8.58
C ASN A 365 9.18 -8.37 -9.03
N LEU A 366 8.92 -8.28 -10.33
CA LEU A 366 7.63 -8.67 -10.91
C LEU A 366 7.40 -10.19 -10.83
N ASP A 367 8.43 -11.01 -11.02
CA ASP A 367 8.28 -12.47 -10.97
C ASP A 367 7.86 -12.93 -9.56
N LYS A 368 8.40 -12.27 -8.52
CA LYS A 368 7.97 -12.53 -7.14
C LYS A 368 6.52 -12.10 -6.91
N LEU A 369 6.10 -10.98 -7.47
CA LEU A 369 4.70 -10.53 -7.38
C LEU A 369 3.76 -11.48 -8.13
N LEU A 370 4.13 -11.94 -9.33
CA LEU A 370 3.36 -12.92 -10.10
C LEU A 370 3.26 -14.26 -9.36
N TRP A 371 4.36 -14.74 -8.78
CA TRP A 371 4.34 -15.95 -7.94
C TRP A 371 3.39 -15.78 -6.75
N LEU A 372 3.51 -14.68 -6.02
CA LEU A 372 2.67 -14.42 -4.86
C LEU A 372 1.20 -14.32 -5.26
N ASN A 373 0.89 -13.64 -6.36
CA ASN A 373 -0.47 -13.55 -6.86
C ASN A 373 -1.03 -14.93 -7.24
N GLY A 374 -0.22 -15.79 -7.87
CA GLY A 374 -0.59 -17.18 -8.15
C GLY A 374 -0.94 -17.97 -6.88
N GLU A 375 -0.20 -17.77 -5.79
CA GLU A 375 -0.51 -18.41 -4.51
C GLU A 375 -1.83 -17.90 -3.90
N TYR A 376 -2.16 -16.60 -4.06
CA TYR A 376 -3.45 -16.06 -3.67
C TYR A 376 -4.59 -16.55 -4.57
N MET A 377 -4.35 -16.66 -5.89
CA MET A 377 -5.32 -17.24 -6.85
C MET A 377 -5.70 -18.67 -6.46
N LYS A 378 -4.72 -19.53 -6.17
CA LYS A 378 -4.95 -20.93 -5.75
C LYS A 378 -5.79 -21.04 -4.49
N ALA A 379 -5.53 -20.14 -3.51
CA ALA A 379 -6.21 -20.14 -2.22
C ALA A 379 -7.59 -19.45 -2.25
N ALA A 380 -7.88 -18.68 -3.29
CA ALA A 380 -9.14 -17.92 -3.39
C ALA A 380 -10.36 -18.80 -3.65
N ASP A 381 -11.50 -18.34 -3.20
CA ASP A 381 -12.80 -18.94 -3.47
C ASP A 381 -13.14 -18.91 -4.96
N ASP A 382 -13.60 -20.05 -5.52
CA ASP A 382 -13.87 -20.20 -6.95
C ASP A 382 -14.98 -19.29 -7.44
N ALA A 383 -16.04 -19.11 -6.65
CA ALA A 383 -17.15 -18.21 -7.00
C ALA A 383 -16.70 -16.74 -7.01
N ARG A 384 -15.79 -16.35 -6.09
CA ARG A 384 -15.20 -15.01 -6.11
C ARG A 384 -14.35 -14.79 -7.36
N LEU A 385 -13.46 -15.74 -7.68
CA LEU A 385 -12.64 -15.64 -8.89
C LEU A 385 -13.49 -15.62 -10.15
N ALA A 386 -14.58 -16.42 -10.21
CA ALA A 386 -15.52 -16.41 -11.31
C ALA A 386 -16.15 -15.01 -11.53
N ARG A 387 -16.62 -14.36 -10.45
CA ARG A 387 -17.15 -12.99 -10.53
C ARG A 387 -16.11 -11.97 -11.05
N LEU A 388 -14.84 -12.12 -10.66
CA LEU A 388 -13.77 -11.23 -11.10
C LEU A 388 -13.31 -11.51 -12.53
N ALA A 389 -13.36 -12.77 -12.98
CA ALA A 389 -12.97 -13.18 -14.32
C ALA A 389 -14.06 -12.92 -15.37
N ALA A 390 -15.35 -12.99 -15.00
CA ALA A 390 -16.46 -12.85 -15.92
C ALA A 390 -16.35 -11.63 -16.86
N PRO A 391 -16.22 -10.39 -16.36
CA PRO A 391 -16.13 -9.22 -17.24
C PRO A 391 -14.87 -9.25 -18.12
N ARG A 392 -13.80 -9.91 -17.68
CA ARG A 392 -12.56 -10.06 -18.44
C ARG A 392 -12.70 -11.05 -19.60
N ILE A 393 -13.50 -12.11 -19.40
CA ILE A 393 -13.83 -13.10 -20.43
C ILE A 393 -14.74 -12.47 -21.49
N GLU A 394 -15.77 -11.74 -21.05
CA GLU A 394 -16.72 -11.05 -21.94
C GLU A 394 -16.01 -9.99 -22.78
N ALA A 395 -15.12 -9.19 -22.18
CA ALA A 395 -14.31 -8.20 -22.89
C ALA A 395 -13.40 -8.82 -23.98
N ARG A 396 -13.09 -10.13 -23.86
CA ARG A 396 -12.32 -10.91 -24.84
C ARG A 396 -13.21 -11.66 -25.86
N GLY A 397 -14.52 -11.39 -25.84
CA GLY A 397 -15.49 -11.99 -26.76
C GLY A 397 -15.97 -13.40 -26.36
N GLY A 398 -15.86 -13.76 -25.09
CA GLY A 398 -16.47 -14.97 -24.55
C GLY A 398 -17.95 -14.74 -24.21
N THR A 399 -18.81 -15.75 -24.45
CA THR A 399 -20.25 -15.74 -24.13
C THR A 399 -20.50 -16.72 -22.98
N LEU A 400 -20.88 -16.20 -21.80
CA LEU A 400 -21.02 -17.02 -20.59
C LEU A 400 -22.40 -17.74 -20.52
N VAL A 401 -23.42 -17.26 -21.24
CA VAL A 401 -24.81 -17.70 -21.08
C VAL A 401 -25.01 -19.18 -21.39
N ASP A 402 -24.41 -19.67 -22.48
CA ASP A 402 -24.57 -21.04 -22.95
C ASP A 402 -23.37 -21.96 -22.65
N GLY A 403 -22.45 -21.47 -21.82
CA GLY A 403 -21.23 -22.18 -21.45
C GLY A 403 -21.38 -23.01 -20.18
N PRO A 404 -20.32 -23.76 -19.81
CA PRO A 404 -20.27 -24.44 -18.53
C PRO A 404 -20.28 -23.46 -17.36
N SER A 405 -20.58 -23.95 -16.14
CA SER A 405 -20.44 -23.13 -14.93
C SER A 405 -19.03 -22.52 -14.83
N LEU A 406 -18.94 -21.20 -14.74
CA LEU A 406 -17.66 -20.50 -14.66
C LEU A 406 -16.86 -20.89 -13.41
N GLU A 407 -17.53 -21.19 -12.29
CA GLU A 407 -16.87 -21.70 -11.08
C GLU A 407 -16.14 -23.03 -11.33
N ARG A 408 -16.76 -23.96 -12.10
CA ARG A 408 -16.11 -25.22 -12.48
C ARG A 408 -14.91 -25.01 -13.40
N VAL A 409 -14.99 -24.03 -14.31
CA VAL A 409 -13.89 -23.65 -15.19
C VAL A 409 -12.76 -23.02 -14.38
N VAL A 410 -13.08 -22.14 -13.43
CA VAL A 410 -12.12 -21.55 -12.49
C VAL A 410 -11.42 -22.61 -11.66
N ALA A 411 -12.15 -23.55 -11.06
CA ALA A 411 -11.58 -24.67 -10.30
C ALA A 411 -10.59 -25.50 -11.12
N LEU A 412 -10.81 -25.65 -12.44
CA LEU A 412 -9.89 -26.35 -13.33
C LEU A 412 -8.63 -25.54 -13.67
N LEU A 413 -8.74 -24.19 -13.73
CA LEU A 413 -7.69 -23.34 -14.30
C LEU A 413 -6.87 -22.56 -13.26
N LYS A 414 -7.41 -22.27 -12.07
CA LYS A 414 -6.79 -21.34 -11.10
C LYS A 414 -5.38 -21.74 -10.66
N ASP A 415 -5.10 -23.04 -10.53
CA ASP A 415 -3.78 -23.54 -10.13
C ASP A 415 -2.68 -23.29 -11.18
N ARG A 416 -3.08 -22.99 -12.41
CA ARG A 416 -2.20 -22.75 -13.56
C ARG A 416 -2.15 -21.29 -13.98
N SER A 417 -2.97 -20.44 -13.34
CA SER A 417 -3.11 -19.02 -13.67
C SER A 417 -2.47 -18.17 -12.60
N ARG A 418 -1.55 -17.29 -12.99
CA ARG A 418 -0.89 -16.37 -12.08
C ARG A 418 -1.65 -15.05 -11.92
N THR A 419 -2.57 -14.76 -12.87
CA THR A 419 -3.41 -13.56 -12.87
C THR A 419 -4.83 -13.88 -13.32
N LEU A 420 -5.79 -12.98 -13.02
CA LEU A 420 -7.16 -13.07 -13.55
C LEU A 420 -7.18 -12.97 -15.08
N ASN A 421 -6.22 -12.29 -15.69
CA ASN A 421 -6.11 -12.20 -17.13
C ASN A 421 -5.68 -13.54 -17.73
N GLU A 422 -4.67 -14.21 -17.16
CA GLU A 422 -4.28 -15.57 -17.56
C GLU A 422 -5.44 -16.56 -17.38
N LEU A 423 -6.20 -16.43 -16.30
CA LEU A 423 -7.39 -17.23 -16.04
C LEU A 423 -8.47 -16.99 -17.11
N ALA A 424 -8.74 -15.72 -17.44
CA ALA A 424 -9.72 -15.36 -18.46
C ALA A 424 -9.32 -15.87 -19.85
N ASP A 425 -8.03 -15.71 -20.22
CA ASP A 425 -7.50 -16.22 -21.50
C ASP A 425 -7.62 -17.74 -21.59
N GLY A 426 -7.30 -18.45 -20.52
CA GLY A 426 -7.47 -19.91 -20.45
C GLY A 426 -8.93 -20.36 -20.49
N ALA A 427 -9.84 -19.54 -19.97
CA ALA A 427 -11.27 -19.85 -19.94
C ALA A 427 -11.95 -19.69 -21.31
N LEU A 428 -11.41 -18.87 -22.22
CA LEU A 428 -12.03 -18.59 -23.52
C LEU A 428 -12.36 -19.85 -24.34
N LEU A 429 -11.56 -20.90 -24.21
CA LEU A 429 -11.82 -22.16 -24.95
C LEU A 429 -13.18 -22.79 -24.60
N PHE A 430 -13.78 -22.44 -23.45
CA PHE A 430 -15.09 -22.92 -23.01
C PHE A 430 -16.24 -22.00 -23.44
N TYR A 431 -15.95 -20.72 -23.73
CA TYR A 431 -16.96 -19.67 -23.94
C TYR A 431 -16.92 -19.02 -25.32
N ARG A 432 -16.00 -19.48 -26.17
CA ARG A 432 -15.90 -19.04 -27.57
C ARG A 432 -15.49 -20.22 -28.44
N ALA A 433 -16.06 -20.28 -29.65
CA ALA A 433 -15.62 -21.28 -30.63
C ALA A 433 -14.13 -21.10 -30.93
N PRO A 434 -13.33 -22.17 -30.87
CA PRO A 434 -11.89 -22.08 -31.13
C PRO A 434 -11.65 -21.75 -32.61
N GLN A 435 -10.74 -20.83 -32.88
CA GLN A 435 -10.17 -20.65 -34.22
C GLN A 435 -8.97 -21.59 -34.31
N ILE A 436 -9.12 -22.68 -35.07
CA ILE A 436 -8.09 -23.70 -35.18
C ILE A 436 -7.24 -23.39 -36.41
N ASP A 437 -5.91 -23.28 -36.22
CA ASP A 437 -4.95 -23.13 -37.32
C ASP A 437 -5.00 -24.41 -38.21
N PRO A 438 -5.28 -24.31 -39.53
CA PRO A 438 -5.26 -25.45 -40.43
C PRO A 438 -3.91 -26.19 -40.46
N ALA A 439 -2.80 -25.48 -40.29
CA ALA A 439 -1.47 -26.10 -40.21
C ALA A 439 -1.33 -26.97 -38.96
N LEU A 440 -1.90 -26.54 -37.83
CA LEU A 440 -1.90 -27.29 -36.59
C LEU A 440 -2.77 -28.55 -36.68
N LEU A 441 -3.93 -28.47 -37.37
CA LEU A 441 -4.75 -29.63 -37.67
C LEU A 441 -3.98 -30.64 -38.53
N ALA A 442 -3.45 -30.20 -39.66
CA ALA A 442 -2.70 -31.03 -40.58
C ALA A 442 -1.49 -31.71 -39.90
N GLN A 443 -0.83 -31.02 -38.96
CA GLN A 443 0.28 -31.57 -38.19
C GLN A 443 -0.16 -32.70 -37.26
N HIS A 444 -1.29 -32.58 -36.60
CA HIS A 444 -1.71 -33.46 -35.50
C HIS A 444 -2.80 -34.46 -35.88
N LEU A 445 -3.70 -34.13 -36.83
CA LEU A 445 -4.78 -35.02 -37.29
C LEU A 445 -4.42 -35.72 -38.60
N GLN A 446 -3.41 -36.59 -38.59
CA GLN A 446 -3.03 -37.36 -39.75
C GLN A 446 -2.83 -38.84 -39.40
N GLY A 447 -3.00 -39.72 -40.39
CA GLY A 447 -2.75 -41.17 -40.25
C GLY A 447 -3.47 -41.79 -39.05
N ALA A 448 -2.84 -42.67 -38.35
CA ALA A 448 -3.41 -43.40 -37.19
C ALA A 448 -3.93 -42.47 -36.05
N SER A 449 -3.36 -41.29 -35.91
CA SER A 449 -3.83 -40.31 -34.89
C SER A 449 -5.21 -39.75 -35.29
N ARG A 450 -5.47 -39.46 -36.58
CA ARG A 450 -6.76 -39.03 -37.08
C ARG A 450 -7.82 -40.13 -36.88
N ASP A 451 -7.47 -41.41 -37.20
CA ASP A 451 -8.36 -42.56 -37.04
C ASP A 451 -8.71 -42.79 -35.55
N ALA A 452 -7.75 -42.63 -34.65
CA ALA A 452 -7.99 -42.68 -33.21
C ALA A 452 -8.94 -41.58 -32.71
N VAL A 453 -8.81 -40.35 -33.20
CA VAL A 453 -9.75 -39.26 -32.86
C VAL A 453 -11.15 -39.52 -33.42
N ARG A 454 -11.28 -40.05 -34.64
CA ARG A 454 -12.56 -40.49 -35.20
C ARG A 454 -13.21 -41.55 -34.34
N THR A 455 -12.47 -42.63 -34.02
CA THR A 455 -12.93 -43.73 -33.15
C THR A 455 -13.38 -43.20 -31.78
N PHE A 456 -12.64 -42.27 -31.21
CA PHE A 456 -13.05 -41.63 -29.96
C PHE A 456 -14.39 -40.89 -30.13
N GLY A 457 -14.56 -40.04 -31.17
CA GLY A 457 -15.79 -39.29 -31.44
C GLY A 457 -17.00 -40.18 -31.56
N GLU A 458 -16.90 -41.26 -32.35
CA GLU A 458 -17.98 -42.24 -32.56
C GLU A 458 -18.42 -42.90 -31.24
N ARG A 459 -17.47 -43.34 -30.40
CA ARG A 459 -17.78 -44.03 -29.14
C ARG A 459 -18.20 -43.10 -28.03
N ALA A 460 -17.66 -41.88 -28.00
CA ALA A 460 -17.96 -40.88 -26.97
C ALA A 460 -19.43 -40.48 -26.92
N ALA A 461 -20.16 -40.66 -28.04
CA ALA A 461 -21.62 -40.42 -28.07
C ALA A 461 -22.40 -41.33 -27.11
N ALA A 462 -21.91 -42.54 -26.84
CA ALA A 462 -22.60 -43.58 -26.06
C ALA A 462 -22.14 -43.69 -24.60
N VAL A 463 -21.01 -43.05 -24.17
CA VAL A 463 -20.49 -43.16 -22.79
C VAL A 463 -21.07 -42.04 -21.90
N ALA A 464 -21.01 -42.25 -20.58
CA ALA A 464 -21.32 -41.19 -19.63
C ALA A 464 -20.37 -39.98 -19.83
N TRP A 465 -20.91 -38.76 -19.79
CA TRP A 465 -20.11 -37.55 -20.04
C TRP A 465 -19.56 -37.00 -18.75
N ASP A 466 -18.68 -37.76 -18.14
CA ASP A 466 -17.93 -37.41 -16.95
C ASP A 466 -16.43 -37.70 -17.16
N ARG A 467 -15.60 -37.08 -16.36
CA ARG A 467 -14.14 -37.16 -16.45
C ARG A 467 -13.61 -38.60 -16.41
N ALA A 468 -14.18 -39.46 -15.55
CA ALA A 468 -13.71 -40.84 -15.36
C ALA A 468 -13.99 -41.68 -16.61
N SER A 469 -15.25 -41.61 -17.13
CA SER A 469 -15.71 -42.34 -18.33
C SER A 469 -14.97 -41.91 -19.60
N LEU A 470 -14.80 -40.56 -19.76
CA LEU A 470 -14.05 -40.00 -20.88
C LEU A 470 -12.56 -40.40 -20.82
N GLY A 471 -11.96 -40.34 -19.64
CA GLY A 471 -10.57 -40.79 -19.43
C GLY A 471 -10.37 -42.28 -19.68
N ALA A 472 -11.34 -43.14 -19.31
CA ALA A 472 -11.33 -44.55 -19.62
C ALA A 472 -11.42 -44.82 -21.12
N LEU A 473 -12.33 -44.12 -21.84
CA LEU A 473 -12.45 -44.24 -23.28
C LEU A 473 -11.17 -43.81 -24.02
N ILE A 474 -10.53 -42.69 -23.60
CA ILE A 474 -9.25 -42.27 -24.19
C ILE A 474 -8.20 -43.38 -24.04
N LYS A 475 -8.06 -43.99 -22.84
CA LYS A 475 -7.13 -45.10 -22.58
C LYS A 475 -7.45 -46.32 -23.43
N GLN A 476 -8.72 -46.66 -23.60
CA GLN A 476 -9.17 -47.75 -24.45
C GLN A 476 -8.76 -47.54 -25.91
N VAL A 477 -9.05 -46.33 -26.48
CA VAL A 477 -8.67 -45.96 -27.85
C VAL A 477 -7.13 -46.03 -28.03
N VAL A 478 -6.36 -45.54 -27.05
CA VAL A 478 -4.88 -45.64 -27.04
C VAL A 478 -4.41 -47.10 -27.13
N GLY A 479 -4.99 -47.97 -26.32
CA GLY A 479 -4.64 -49.41 -26.32
C GLY A 479 -4.97 -50.11 -27.64
N GLU A 480 -6.18 -49.89 -28.19
CA GLU A 480 -6.63 -50.52 -29.42
C GLU A 480 -5.89 -49.99 -30.67
N SER A 481 -5.60 -48.71 -30.73
CA SER A 481 -4.83 -48.12 -31.84
C SER A 481 -3.32 -48.38 -31.76
N LYS A 482 -2.83 -48.98 -30.68
CA LYS A 482 -1.39 -49.21 -30.39
C LYS A 482 -0.55 -47.92 -30.45
N LEU A 483 -1.16 -46.79 -30.19
CA LEU A 483 -0.52 -45.48 -30.13
C LEU A 483 -0.06 -45.16 -28.68
N LYS A 484 0.84 -44.20 -28.55
CA LYS A 484 1.17 -43.62 -27.24
C LYS A 484 0.12 -42.57 -26.85
N MET A 485 -0.11 -42.38 -25.55
CA MET A 485 -1.10 -41.42 -25.02
C MET A 485 -1.01 -40.02 -25.70
N PRO A 486 0.16 -39.38 -25.90
CA PRO A 486 0.23 -38.08 -26.58
C PRO A 486 -0.27 -38.12 -28.04
N GLN A 487 -0.13 -39.24 -28.73
CA GLN A 487 -0.55 -39.39 -30.12
C GLN A 487 -2.07 -39.48 -30.30
N VAL A 488 -2.83 -39.64 -29.22
CA VAL A 488 -4.30 -39.55 -29.18
C VAL A 488 -4.75 -38.30 -28.46
N ALA A 489 -4.18 -37.99 -27.29
CA ALA A 489 -4.64 -36.88 -26.46
C ALA A 489 -4.31 -35.48 -27.05
N VAL A 490 -3.16 -35.33 -27.75
CA VAL A 490 -2.82 -34.03 -28.35
C VAL A 490 -3.70 -33.74 -29.58
N PRO A 491 -3.88 -34.67 -30.56
CA PRO A 491 -4.80 -34.47 -31.66
C PRO A 491 -6.24 -34.21 -31.21
N LEU A 492 -6.75 -34.93 -30.22
CA LEU A 492 -8.07 -34.70 -29.64
C LEU A 492 -8.17 -33.31 -28.99
N ARG A 493 -7.12 -32.87 -28.30
CA ARG A 493 -7.05 -31.52 -27.71
C ARG A 493 -7.07 -30.44 -28.79
N VAL A 494 -6.28 -30.60 -29.85
CA VAL A 494 -6.27 -29.66 -30.97
C VAL A 494 -7.63 -29.60 -31.63
N ALA A 495 -8.28 -30.73 -31.88
CA ALA A 495 -9.63 -30.79 -32.48
C ALA A 495 -10.68 -30.05 -31.62
N VAL A 496 -10.61 -30.16 -30.30
CA VAL A 496 -11.62 -29.57 -29.40
C VAL A 496 -11.30 -28.11 -29.04
N THR A 497 -10.05 -27.74 -28.91
CA THR A 497 -9.64 -26.46 -28.33
C THR A 497 -8.79 -25.57 -29.24
N GLY A 498 -8.24 -26.08 -30.32
CA GLY A 498 -7.25 -25.40 -31.15
C GLY A 498 -5.87 -25.26 -30.50
N GLN A 499 -5.61 -25.95 -29.39
CA GLN A 499 -4.38 -25.81 -28.60
C GLN A 499 -3.70 -27.16 -28.39
N THR A 500 -2.38 -27.17 -28.27
CA THR A 500 -1.60 -28.37 -27.92
C THR A 500 -1.46 -28.58 -26.43
N GLN A 501 -1.60 -27.52 -25.63
CA GLN A 501 -1.47 -27.53 -24.17
C GLN A 501 -2.74 -26.94 -23.52
N THR A 502 -3.40 -27.76 -22.69
CA THR A 502 -4.57 -27.38 -21.87
C THR A 502 -4.48 -28.15 -20.56
N PRO A 503 -5.42 -28.00 -19.62
CA PRO A 503 -5.64 -29.03 -18.59
C PRO A 503 -5.82 -30.42 -19.18
N SER A 504 -6.00 -31.44 -18.35
CA SER A 504 -6.21 -32.81 -18.84
C SER A 504 -7.41 -32.84 -19.79
N ILE A 505 -7.28 -33.55 -20.92
CA ILE A 505 -8.28 -33.50 -22.00
C ILE A 505 -9.63 -34.08 -21.56
N ASP A 506 -9.64 -35.06 -20.66
CA ASP A 506 -10.85 -35.61 -20.05
C ASP A 506 -11.65 -34.55 -19.28
N ALA A 507 -10.97 -33.70 -18.48
CA ALA A 507 -11.60 -32.61 -17.76
C ALA A 507 -12.07 -31.48 -18.70
N VAL A 508 -11.31 -31.19 -19.75
CA VAL A 508 -11.71 -30.21 -20.77
C VAL A 508 -12.97 -30.69 -21.50
N LEU A 509 -13.03 -31.95 -21.94
CA LEU A 509 -14.19 -32.54 -22.61
C LEU A 509 -15.43 -32.51 -21.73
N GLU A 510 -15.29 -32.87 -20.43
CA GLU A 510 -16.41 -32.83 -19.48
C GLU A 510 -17.01 -31.42 -19.40
N LEU A 511 -16.20 -30.38 -19.32
CA LEU A 511 -16.67 -28.99 -19.20
C LEU A 511 -17.18 -28.40 -20.53
N VAL A 512 -16.53 -28.74 -21.66
CA VAL A 512 -17.00 -28.31 -22.99
C VAL A 512 -18.41 -28.87 -23.30
N GLY A 513 -18.73 -30.01 -22.73
CA GLY A 513 -19.99 -30.68 -22.93
C GLY A 513 -20.04 -31.56 -24.19
N ARG A 514 -20.93 -32.55 -24.16
CA ARG A 514 -21.02 -33.61 -25.19
C ARG A 514 -21.23 -33.04 -26.60
N GLU A 515 -22.29 -32.30 -26.76
CA GLU A 515 -22.72 -31.78 -28.08
C GLU A 515 -21.62 -30.91 -28.71
N THR A 516 -21.12 -29.94 -27.94
CA THR A 516 -20.09 -29.01 -28.42
C THR A 516 -18.79 -29.75 -28.75
N ALA A 517 -18.37 -30.70 -27.90
CA ALA A 517 -17.12 -31.45 -28.13
C ALA A 517 -17.21 -32.32 -29.38
N LEU A 518 -18.31 -33.06 -29.57
CA LEU A 518 -18.50 -33.92 -30.74
C LEU A 518 -18.62 -33.09 -32.04
N THR A 519 -19.29 -31.94 -32.00
CA THR A 519 -19.39 -31.02 -33.15
C THR A 519 -18.00 -30.49 -33.53
N ARG A 520 -17.17 -30.09 -32.55
CA ARG A 520 -15.79 -29.62 -32.80
C ARG A 520 -14.88 -30.72 -33.34
N ILE A 521 -15.01 -31.96 -32.84
CA ILE A 521 -14.26 -33.10 -33.34
C ILE A 521 -14.63 -33.40 -34.79
N ALA A 522 -15.93 -33.44 -35.13
CA ALA A 522 -16.40 -33.67 -36.51
C ALA A 522 -15.88 -32.59 -37.46
N ALA A 523 -16.05 -31.30 -37.12
CA ALA A 523 -15.54 -30.19 -37.91
C ALA A 523 -14.02 -30.23 -38.13
N ALA A 524 -13.24 -30.60 -37.09
CA ALA A 524 -11.80 -30.76 -37.22
C ALA A 524 -11.40 -31.92 -38.14
N LEU A 525 -12.14 -33.04 -38.09
CA LEU A 525 -11.89 -34.19 -38.97
C LEU A 525 -12.26 -33.89 -40.44
N ASP A 526 -13.29 -33.05 -40.69
CA ASP A 526 -13.67 -32.63 -42.03
C ASP A 526 -12.70 -31.63 -42.65
N SER A 527 -12.01 -30.84 -41.81
CA SER A 527 -11.09 -29.77 -42.22
C SER A 527 -9.63 -30.25 -42.34
N ALA A 528 -9.29 -31.43 -41.83
CA ALA A 528 -7.94 -32.05 -41.86
C ALA A 528 -7.84 -33.09 -43.01
#